data_20386d28cb5a8671356eec3bc819aa82
#
_entry.id   20386d28cb5a8671356eec3bc819aa82
#
_cell.length_a   1.000
_cell.length_b   1.000
_cell.length_c   1.000
_cell.angle_alpha   90.00
_cell.angle_beta   90.00
_cell.angle_gamma   90.00
#
_symmetry.space_group_name_H-M   'P 1'
#
loop_
_entity.id
_entity.type
_entity.pdbx_description
1 polymer ?
#
loop_
_entity_poly.entity_id
_entity_poly.type
_entity_poly.pdbx_seq_one_letter_code
_entity_poly.pdbx_strand_id
1 'polypeptide(L)'
;QRAIEEEFRRRGPLTVQRDPDGDLLLSGTIRRFGATPVSFAATDEAVQFQGLLQISFRLTERSTKRVIYQTKLLQESLDFGAVSGVVVSTSPRFQRGTIDARDLIDLQNAQLIEARRREALGDLLDLLARDVYLQAMEGF
;
A
#
# COMPACT_ATOMS: atom_id res chain seq x y z
N GLN A 1 9.82 2.09 2.89
CA GLN A 1 11.24 1.78 3.07
C GLN A 1 11.45 0.28 3.31
N ARG A 2 10.82 -0.34 4.34
CA ARG A 2 11.00 -1.76 4.68
C ARG A 2 10.73 -2.71 3.51
N ALA A 3 9.61 -2.56 2.79
CA ALA A 3 9.27 -3.41 1.65
C ALA A 3 10.36 -3.39 0.57
N ILE A 4 10.91 -2.22 0.25
CA ILE A 4 12.01 -2.08 -0.71
C ILE A 4 13.28 -2.78 -0.18
N GLU A 5 13.66 -2.55 1.08
CA GLU A 5 14.83 -3.22 1.69
C GLU A 5 14.70 -4.74 1.67
N GLU A 6 13.51 -5.29 1.96
CA GLU A 6 13.21 -6.72 1.95
C GLU A 6 13.30 -7.29 0.53
N GLU A 7 12.77 -6.58 -0.47
CA GLU A 7 12.81 -7.02 -1.85
C GLU A 7 14.26 -7.10 -2.39
N PHE A 8 15.09 -6.09 -2.09
CA PHE A 8 16.50 -6.11 -2.47
C PHE A 8 17.29 -7.22 -1.77
N ARG A 9 17.00 -7.50 -0.49
CA ARG A 9 17.64 -8.60 0.24
C ARG A 9 17.24 -9.97 -0.28
N ARG A 10 15.97 -10.12 -0.68
CA ARG A 10 15.44 -11.41 -1.13
C ARG A 10 15.91 -11.78 -2.53
N ARG A 11 16.04 -10.83 -3.43
CA ARG A 11 16.25 -11.08 -4.85
C ARG A 11 17.63 -10.72 -5.37
N GLY A 12 18.32 -9.81 -4.72
CA GLY A 12 19.50 -9.19 -5.29
C GLY A 12 20.82 -9.75 -4.84
N PRO A 13 21.85 -9.63 -5.67
CA PRO A 13 23.22 -9.84 -5.28
C PRO A 13 23.75 -8.69 -4.41
N LEU A 14 22.97 -7.62 -4.24
CA LEU A 14 23.36 -6.43 -3.51
C LEU A 14 23.11 -6.57 -2.02
N THR A 15 24.08 -6.20 -1.20
CA THR A 15 23.92 -6.13 0.26
C THR A 15 23.25 -4.82 0.63
N VAL A 16 22.07 -4.91 1.24
CA VAL A 16 21.32 -3.72 1.72
C VAL A 16 21.82 -3.33 3.09
N GLN A 17 22.38 -2.15 3.18
CA GLN A 17 22.87 -1.54 4.42
C GLN A 17 22.12 -0.23 4.68
N ARG A 18 21.96 0.12 5.95
CA ARG A 18 21.46 1.44 6.36
C ARG A 18 22.58 2.43 6.63
N ASP A 19 23.80 1.96 6.46
CA ASP A 19 25.02 2.72 6.68
C ASP A 19 25.21 3.78 5.58
N PRO A 20 25.69 4.97 5.94
CA PRO A 20 26.11 5.97 4.95
C PRO A 20 27.27 5.55 4.05
N ASP A 21 27.97 4.46 4.33
CA ASP A 21 29.20 4.06 3.60
C ASP A 21 28.98 3.09 2.43
N GLY A 22 27.75 2.79 2.05
CA GLY A 22 27.45 1.97 0.88
C GLY A 22 27.86 2.60 -0.44
N ASP A 23 28.27 1.77 -1.42
CA ASP A 23 28.69 2.22 -2.75
C ASP A 23 27.59 2.91 -3.55
N LEU A 24 26.34 2.47 -3.31
CA LEU A 24 25.13 2.94 -3.97
C LEU A 24 24.16 3.56 -2.98
N LEU A 25 23.53 4.63 -3.40
CA LEU A 25 22.46 5.29 -2.65
C LEU A 25 21.15 5.24 -3.42
N LEU A 26 20.17 4.50 -2.89
CA LEU A 26 18.79 4.56 -3.34
C LEU A 26 18.04 5.61 -2.52
N SER A 27 17.56 6.64 -3.17
CA SER A 27 16.73 7.69 -2.56
C SER A 27 15.40 7.80 -3.29
N GLY A 28 14.32 8.07 -2.55
CA GLY A 28 12.99 8.18 -3.14
C GLY A 28 12.04 9.03 -2.32
N THR A 29 10.98 9.46 -2.97
CA THR A 29 9.91 10.27 -2.36
C THR A 29 8.56 9.70 -2.75
N ILE A 30 7.70 9.47 -1.75
CA ILE A 30 6.29 9.13 -1.99
C ILE A 30 5.58 10.41 -2.41
N ARG A 31 5.00 10.41 -3.60
CA ARG A 31 4.24 11.51 -4.17
C ARG A 31 2.77 11.44 -3.80
N ARG A 32 2.22 10.24 -3.86
CA ARG A 32 0.82 9.96 -3.51
C ARG A 32 0.71 8.57 -2.90
N PHE A 33 -0.08 8.45 -1.86
CA PHE A 33 -0.40 7.18 -1.20
C PHE A 33 -1.79 7.27 -0.59
N GLY A 34 -2.72 6.47 -1.06
CA GLY A 34 -4.08 6.48 -0.55
C GLY A 34 -5.03 5.60 -1.36
N ALA A 35 -6.28 5.60 -0.94
CA ALA A 35 -7.36 4.92 -1.62
C ALA A 35 -8.54 5.88 -1.83
N THR A 36 -9.19 5.76 -2.98
CA THR A 36 -10.37 6.54 -3.34
C THR A 36 -11.52 5.61 -3.73
N PRO A 37 -12.78 5.93 -3.39
CA PRO A 37 -13.92 5.16 -3.87
C PRO A 37 -14.08 5.33 -5.38
N VAL A 38 -14.36 4.22 -6.09
CA VAL A 38 -14.53 4.20 -7.55
C VAL A 38 -15.88 3.63 -7.99
N SER A 39 -16.60 2.96 -7.08
CA SER A 39 -17.94 2.46 -7.34
C SER A 39 -18.80 2.57 -6.10
N PHE A 40 -20.09 2.81 -6.30
CA PHE A 40 -21.08 3.00 -5.24
C PHE A 40 -22.27 2.08 -5.47
N ALA A 41 -22.88 1.59 -4.37
CA ALA A 41 -24.17 0.91 -4.41
C ALA A 41 -25.29 1.91 -4.69
N ALA A 42 -26.49 1.38 -4.93
CA ALA A 42 -27.71 2.20 -5.10
C ALA A 42 -28.07 3.01 -3.83
N THR A 43 -27.45 2.66 -2.69
CA THR A 43 -27.59 3.34 -1.38
C THR A 43 -26.53 4.41 -1.13
N ASP A 44 -25.76 4.81 -2.16
CA ASP A 44 -24.63 5.74 -2.08
C ASP A 44 -23.46 5.26 -1.20
N GLU A 45 -23.44 3.99 -0.80
CA GLU A 45 -22.31 3.40 -0.10
C GLU A 45 -21.21 2.99 -1.08
N ALA A 46 -19.96 3.31 -0.75
CA ALA A 46 -18.82 2.91 -1.56
C ALA A 46 -18.61 1.39 -1.48
N VAL A 47 -18.67 0.70 -2.63
CA VAL A 47 -18.53 -0.76 -2.73
C VAL A 47 -17.21 -1.19 -3.33
N GLN A 48 -16.53 -0.29 -4.03
CA GLN A 48 -15.21 -0.54 -4.61
C GLN A 48 -14.31 0.68 -4.44
N PHE A 49 -13.07 0.41 -4.11
CA PHE A 49 -12.02 1.41 -3.93
C PHE A 49 -10.84 1.10 -4.84
N GLN A 50 -10.15 2.15 -5.26
CA GLN A 50 -8.85 2.06 -5.92
C GLN A 50 -7.77 2.60 -4.99
N GLY A 51 -6.84 1.73 -4.61
CA GLY A 51 -5.58 2.10 -3.99
C GLY A 51 -4.61 2.65 -5.02
N LEU A 52 -3.89 3.72 -4.70
CA LEU A 52 -2.90 4.35 -5.55
C LEU A 52 -1.65 4.67 -4.76
N LEU A 53 -0.49 4.26 -5.31
CA LEU A 53 0.82 4.59 -4.80
C LEU A 53 1.68 5.16 -5.92
N GLN A 54 2.20 6.37 -5.73
CA GLN A 54 3.10 7.05 -6.66
C GLN A 54 4.38 7.43 -5.93
N ILE A 55 5.51 7.08 -6.54
CA ILE A 55 6.83 7.48 -6.05
C ILE A 55 7.70 8.05 -7.17
N SER A 56 8.69 8.79 -6.76
CA SER A 56 9.89 9.07 -7.57
C SER A 56 11.10 8.49 -6.85
N PHE A 57 12.06 7.92 -7.59
CA PHE A 57 13.28 7.43 -6.99
C PHE A 57 14.49 7.62 -7.88
N ARG A 58 15.68 7.55 -7.26
CA ARG A 58 16.98 7.70 -7.92
C ARG A 58 17.96 6.75 -7.27
N LEU A 59 18.75 6.08 -8.11
CA LEU A 59 19.89 5.29 -7.72
C LEU A 59 21.15 6.05 -8.13
N THR A 60 22.04 6.31 -7.19
CA THR A 60 23.25 7.11 -7.40
C THR A 60 24.47 6.33 -6.89
N GLU A 61 25.53 6.30 -7.68
CA GLU A 61 26.86 5.87 -7.26
C GLU A 61 27.49 6.95 -6.38
N ARG A 62 27.88 6.59 -5.17
CA ARG A 62 28.31 7.58 -4.17
C ARG A 62 29.67 8.18 -4.46
N SER A 63 30.62 7.35 -4.92
CA SER A 63 32.00 7.75 -5.20
C SER A 63 32.08 8.84 -6.26
N THR A 64 31.33 8.66 -7.35
CA THR A 64 31.32 9.54 -8.51
C THR A 64 30.16 10.53 -8.52
N LYS A 65 29.16 10.32 -7.64
CA LYS A 65 27.86 11.02 -7.65
C LYS A 65 27.09 10.87 -8.95
N ARG A 66 27.45 9.87 -9.74
CA ARG A 66 26.78 9.56 -11.00
C ARG A 66 25.40 8.96 -10.72
N VAL A 67 24.37 9.49 -11.38
CA VAL A 67 23.04 8.89 -11.38
C VAL A 67 23.05 7.68 -12.31
N ILE A 68 22.86 6.49 -11.75
CA ILE A 68 22.78 5.22 -12.49
C ILE A 68 21.38 5.08 -13.08
N TYR A 69 20.37 5.32 -12.26
CA TYR A 69 18.97 5.24 -12.68
C TYR A 69 18.13 6.31 -11.98
N GLN A 70 17.14 6.83 -12.68
CA GLN A 70 16.17 7.77 -12.11
C GLN A 70 14.82 7.63 -12.79
N THR A 71 13.76 7.54 -11.99
CA THR A 71 12.39 7.70 -12.45
C THR A 71 11.70 8.87 -11.74
N LYS A 72 10.98 9.67 -12.50
CA LYS A 72 10.23 10.81 -11.96
C LYS A 72 8.88 10.38 -11.41
N LEU A 73 8.32 9.29 -11.93
CA LEU A 73 7.04 8.74 -11.52
C LEU A 73 6.99 7.24 -11.80
N LEU A 74 6.94 6.46 -10.73
CA LEU A 74 6.52 5.07 -10.74
C LEU A 74 5.18 5.00 -10.02
N GLN A 75 4.20 4.35 -10.63
CA GLN A 75 2.85 4.29 -10.11
C GLN A 75 2.36 2.86 -10.13
N GLU A 76 1.77 2.45 -9.00
CA GLU A 76 1.02 1.22 -8.84
C GLU A 76 -0.40 1.53 -8.38
N SER A 77 -1.36 0.73 -8.85
CA SER A 77 -2.75 0.81 -8.42
C SER A 77 -3.34 -0.59 -8.22
N LEU A 78 -4.23 -0.71 -7.24
CA LEU A 78 -4.90 -1.95 -6.91
C LEU A 78 -6.36 -1.65 -6.54
N ASP A 79 -7.29 -2.34 -7.19
CA ASP A 79 -8.71 -2.25 -6.85
C ASP A 79 -9.05 -3.26 -5.76
N PHE A 80 -9.83 -2.83 -4.77
CA PHE A 80 -10.32 -3.68 -3.70
C PHE A 80 -11.78 -3.37 -3.36
N GLY A 81 -12.55 -4.42 -3.06
CA GLY A 81 -13.96 -4.29 -2.70
C GLY A 81 -14.17 -4.03 -1.22
N ALA A 82 -15.17 -3.21 -0.89
CA ALA A 82 -15.80 -3.24 0.40
C ALA A 82 -16.70 -4.47 0.44
N VAL A 83 -16.36 -5.48 1.24
CA VAL A 83 -17.25 -6.63 1.44
C VAL A 83 -18.34 -6.19 2.42
N SER A 84 -19.51 -5.87 1.92
CA SER A 84 -20.71 -5.75 2.75
C SER A 84 -21.14 -7.15 3.18
N GLY A 85 -20.53 -7.64 4.24
CA GLY A 85 -20.95 -8.86 4.90
C GLY A 85 -21.96 -8.50 5.97
N VAL A 86 -23.25 -8.64 5.69
CA VAL A 86 -24.28 -8.59 6.72
C VAL A 86 -24.14 -9.82 7.62
N VAL A 87 -23.38 -9.68 8.69
CA VAL A 87 -23.45 -10.64 9.79
C VAL A 87 -24.65 -10.25 10.65
N VAL A 88 -25.80 -10.81 10.33
CA VAL A 88 -26.97 -10.72 11.21
C VAL A 88 -26.70 -11.55 12.45
N SER A 89 -26.18 -10.92 13.49
CA SER A 89 -26.12 -11.55 14.82
C SER A 89 -27.49 -11.49 15.48
N THR A 90 -28.25 -12.57 15.35
CA THR A 90 -29.55 -12.76 16.05
C THR A 90 -29.37 -13.21 17.49
N SER A 91 -28.60 -12.49 18.30
CA SER A 91 -28.46 -12.80 19.70
C SER A 91 -29.44 -11.97 20.55
N PRO A 92 -30.40 -12.57 21.23
CA PRO A 92 -31.41 -11.86 22.05
C PRO A 92 -30.83 -11.08 23.24
N ARG A 93 -29.53 -11.22 23.51
CA ARG A 93 -28.85 -10.53 24.62
C ARG A 93 -28.47 -9.07 24.31
N PHE A 94 -28.50 -8.66 23.04
CA PHE A 94 -28.13 -7.28 22.63
C PHE A 94 -29.28 -6.28 22.72
N GLN A 95 -30.52 -6.73 23.01
CA GLN A 95 -31.69 -5.84 23.04
C GLN A 95 -31.82 -4.99 24.32
N ARG A 96 -30.86 -5.02 25.24
CA ARG A 96 -30.93 -4.26 26.50
C ARG A 96 -29.85 -3.16 26.65
N GLY A 97 -29.10 -2.85 25.62
CA GLY A 97 -28.06 -1.81 25.66
C GLY A 97 -28.42 -0.62 24.75
N THR A 98 -27.98 0.52 25.14
CA THR A 98 -28.17 1.84 24.51
C THR A 98 -27.51 2.01 23.14
N ILE A 99 -27.07 0.93 22.46
CA ILE A 99 -26.46 0.96 21.12
C ILE A 99 -27.47 0.31 20.17
N ASP A 100 -27.89 1.06 19.16
CA ASP A 100 -28.75 0.56 18.09
C ASP A 100 -28.01 -0.53 17.28
N ALA A 101 -28.73 -1.58 16.88
CA ALA A 101 -28.17 -2.66 16.06
C ALA A 101 -27.58 -2.13 14.72
N ARG A 102 -28.11 -1.01 14.22
CA ARG A 102 -27.59 -0.33 13.04
C ARG A 102 -26.20 0.26 13.27
N ASP A 103 -25.98 0.91 14.41
CA ASP A 103 -24.68 1.50 14.77
C ASP A 103 -23.58 0.45 14.91
N LEU A 104 -23.92 -0.77 15.35
CA LEU A 104 -22.99 -1.90 15.42
C LEU A 104 -22.62 -2.44 14.05
N ILE A 105 -23.59 -2.51 13.12
CA ILE A 105 -23.37 -2.95 11.74
C ILE A 105 -22.47 -1.93 11.03
N ASP A 106 -22.71 -0.65 11.18
CA ASP A 106 -21.93 0.42 10.58
C ASP A 106 -20.49 0.45 11.11
N LEU A 107 -20.30 0.21 12.41
CA LEU A 107 -18.98 0.07 13.03
C LEU A 107 -18.22 -1.16 12.50
N GLN A 108 -18.88 -2.31 12.37
CA GLN A 108 -18.27 -3.51 11.83
C GLN A 108 -17.88 -3.34 10.35
N ASN A 109 -18.75 -2.73 9.56
CA ASN A 109 -18.48 -2.42 8.16
C ASN A 109 -17.29 -1.46 8.01
N ALA A 110 -17.23 -0.41 8.83
CA ALA A 110 -16.12 0.55 8.82
C ALA A 110 -14.79 -0.12 9.21
N GLN A 111 -14.78 -1.02 10.19
CA GLN A 111 -13.59 -1.78 10.58
C GLN A 111 -13.12 -2.75 9.48
N LEU A 112 -14.07 -3.40 8.80
CA LEU A 112 -13.77 -4.32 7.72
C LEU A 112 -13.19 -3.58 6.50
N ILE A 113 -13.77 -2.44 6.13
CA ILE A 113 -13.26 -1.57 5.06
C ILE A 113 -11.84 -1.10 5.38
N GLU A 114 -11.59 -0.68 6.61
CA GLU A 114 -10.27 -0.23 7.03
C GLU A 114 -9.24 -1.38 7.04
N ALA A 115 -9.63 -2.59 7.41
CA ALA A 115 -8.77 -3.77 7.33
C ALA A 115 -8.41 -4.10 5.87
N ARG A 116 -9.39 -4.10 4.97
CA ARG A 116 -9.18 -4.31 3.53
C ARG A 116 -8.32 -3.23 2.89
N ARG A 117 -8.53 -1.99 3.30
CA ARG A 117 -7.69 -0.87 2.87
C ARG A 117 -6.23 -1.06 3.26
N ARG A 118 -5.95 -1.48 4.51
CA ARG A 118 -4.58 -1.74 4.97
C ARG A 118 -3.93 -2.88 4.22
N GLU A 119 -4.65 -3.97 3.99
CA GLU A 119 -4.21 -5.11 3.19
C GLU A 119 -3.83 -4.66 1.77
N ALA A 120 -4.75 -4.00 1.07
CA ALA A 120 -4.53 -3.52 -0.29
C ALA A 120 -3.37 -2.51 -0.39
N LEU A 121 -3.21 -1.63 0.59
CA LEU A 121 -2.08 -0.71 0.63
C LEU A 121 -0.75 -1.44 0.94
N GLY A 122 -0.78 -2.54 1.70
CA GLY A 122 0.35 -3.44 1.89
C GLY A 122 0.78 -4.08 0.57
N ASP A 123 -0.16 -4.67 -0.16
CA ASP A 123 0.07 -5.30 -1.45
C ASP A 123 0.64 -4.31 -2.48
N LEU A 124 0.12 -3.07 -2.50
CA LEU A 124 0.67 -1.99 -3.33
C LEU A 124 2.12 -1.66 -3.01
N LEU A 125 2.50 -1.67 -1.73
CA LEU A 125 3.88 -1.43 -1.32
C LEU A 125 4.80 -2.55 -1.79
N ASP A 126 4.34 -3.80 -1.76
CA ASP A 126 5.10 -4.97 -2.22
C ASP A 126 5.26 -4.98 -3.74
N LEU A 127 4.19 -4.69 -4.48
CA LEU A 127 4.24 -4.53 -5.94
C LEU A 127 5.24 -3.45 -6.35
N LEU A 128 5.12 -2.27 -5.74
CA LEU A 128 6.01 -1.15 -6.03
C LEU A 128 7.45 -1.43 -5.64
N ALA A 129 7.70 -2.13 -4.52
CA ALA A 129 9.05 -2.51 -4.11
C ALA A 129 9.72 -3.43 -5.13
N ARG A 130 8.94 -4.36 -5.71
CA ARG A 130 9.38 -5.23 -6.80
C ARG A 130 9.76 -4.42 -8.04
N ASP A 131 8.94 -3.46 -8.43
CA ASP A 131 9.19 -2.64 -9.62
C ASP A 131 10.38 -1.71 -9.43
N VAL A 132 10.55 -1.13 -8.23
CA VAL A 132 11.76 -0.38 -7.88
C VAL A 132 13.01 -1.24 -8.03
N TYR A 133 12.96 -2.50 -7.55
CA TYR A 133 14.06 -3.44 -7.68
C TYR A 133 14.38 -3.72 -9.16
N LEU A 134 13.36 -4.09 -9.95
CA LEU A 134 13.56 -4.41 -11.37
C LEU A 134 14.15 -3.23 -12.14
N GLN A 135 13.59 -2.05 -11.98
CA GLN A 135 14.08 -0.84 -12.65
C GLN A 135 15.46 -0.41 -12.16
N ALA A 136 15.76 -0.57 -10.89
CA ALA A 136 17.10 -0.29 -10.37
C ALA A 136 18.15 -1.23 -10.97
N MET A 137 17.79 -2.51 -11.19
CA MET A 137 18.68 -3.52 -11.76
C MET A 137 18.87 -3.37 -13.28
N GLU A 138 17.92 -2.75 -13.99
CA GLU A 138 18.09 -2.41 -15.41
C GLU A 138 19.20 -1.36 -15.65
N GLY A 139 19.54 -0.57 -14.61
CA GLY A 139 20.61 0.42 -14.66
C GLY A 139 22.04 -0.16 -14.55
N PHE A 140 22.14 -1.45 -14.26
CA PHE A 140 23.39 -2.20 -14.17
C PHE A 140 23.61 -3.06 -15.40
#